data_4f7b58790609d802df2c0b83a4905243
#
_entry.id   4f7b58790609d802df2c0b83a4905243
#
_cell.length_a   1.000
_cell.length_b   1.000
_cell.length_c   1.000
_cell.angle_alpha   90.00
_cell.angle_beta   90.00
_cell.angle_gamma   90.00
#
_symmetry.space_group_name_H-M   'P 1'
#
loop_
_entity.id
_entity.type
_entity.pdbx_description
1 polymer ?
#
loop_
_entity_poly.entity_id
_entity_poly.type
_entity_poly.pdbx_seq_one_letter_code
_entity_poly.pdbx_strand_id
1 'polypeptide(L)'
;MNRELYEQGQKLRREVLGDAYVDKAAKSTTDFNRPFQELIAEYVWGTLWSRPGLDHRTRALINLGVLTALGRTDEVKIYLGAAPNIGVSREDVQEVLMQTAIYCGIPAALDSFRVAQQVFNEQDAQKT
;
A
#
# COMPACT_ATOMS: atom_id res chain seq x y z
N MET A 1 5.13 -9.65 -22.09
CA MET A 1 4.16 -9.08 -21.12
C MET A 1 2.75 -9.47 -21.53
N ASN A 2 1.93 -9.87 -20.56
CA ASN A 2 0.51 -10.12 -20.80
C ASN A 2 -0.24 -8.77 -20.75
N ARG A 3 -0.68 -8.27 -21.89
CA ARG A 3 -1.29 -6.95 -22.02
C ARG A 3 -2.59 -6.82 -21.24
N GLU A 4 -3.40 -7.86 -21.25
CA GLU A 4 -4.69 -7.86 -20.53
C GLU A 4 -4.48 -7.77 -19.02
N LEU A 5 -3.55 -8.57 -18.48
CA LEU A 5 -3.20 -8.50 -17.05
C LEU A 5 -2.60 -7.14 -16.69
N TYR A 6 -1.77 -6.58 -17.56
CA TYR A 6 -1.18 -5.28 -17.34
C TYR A 6 -2.25 -4.19 -17.24
N GLU A 7 -3.18 -4.16 -18.19
CA GLU A 7 -4.25 -3.14 -18.19
C GLU A 7 -5.19 -3.30 -17.00
N GLN A 8 -5.55 -4.54 -16.67
CA GLN A 8 -6.35 -4.83 -15.49
C GLN A 8 -5.63 -4.38 -14.22
N GLY A 9 -4.33 -4.64 -14.15
CA GLY A 9 -3.49 -4.25 -13.02
C GLY A 9 -3.40 -2.73 -12.87
N GLN A 10 -3.24 -2.00 -13.95
CA GLN A 10 -3.18 -0.54 -13.92
C GLN A 10 -4.50 0.05 -13.41
N LYS A 11 -5.62 -0.49 -13.85
CA LYS A 11 -6.94 -0.05 -13.38
C LYS A 11 -7.10 -0.31 -11.88
N LEU A 12 -6.77 -1.51 -11.43
CA LEU A 12 -6.91 -1.89 -10.01
C LEU A 12 -5.97 -1.10 -9.12
N ARG A 13 -4.74 -0.88 -9.55
CA ARG A 13 -3.78 -0.07 -8.81
C ARG A 13 -4.32 1.33 -8.55
N ARG A 14 -4.97 1.93 -9.54
CA ARG A 14 -5.60 3.25 -9.39
C ARG A 14 -6.77 3.24 -8.43
N GLU A 15 -7.57 2.19 -8.45
CA GLU A 15 -8.68 2.04 -7.51
C GLU A 15 -8.21 1.96 -6.07
N VAL A 16 -7.13 1.23 -5.82
CA VAL A 16 -6.61 1.01 -4.47
C VAL A 16 -5.73 2.17 -3.98
N LEU A 17 -4.75 2.58 -4.77
CA LEU A 17 -3.78 3.60 -4.36
C LEU A 17 -4.24 5.03 -4.65
N GLY A 18 -5.19 5.20 -5.55
CA GLY A 18 -5.68 6.51 -5.96
C GLY A 18 -4.94 7.06 -7.18
N ASP A 19 -5.66 7.81 -8.01
CA ASP A 19 -5.10 8.36 -9.24
C ASP A 19 -3.93 9.32 -8.97
N ALA A 20 -4.04 10.15 -7.95
CA ALA A 20 -3.00 11.13 -7.63
C ALA A 20 -1.66 10.45 -7.33
N TYR A 21 -1.68 9.39 -6.52
CA TYR A 21 -0.46 8.64 -6.20
C TYR A 21 0.11 7.97 -7.43
N VAL A 22 -0.73 7.29 -8.22
CA VAL A 22 -0.27 6.57 -9.42
C VAL A 22 0.29 7.54 -10.46
N ASP A 23 -0.35 8.68 -10.67
CA ASP A 23 0.13 9.70 -11.59
C ASP A 23 1.49 10.27 -11.15
N LYS A 24 1.66 10.52 -9.86
CA LYS A 24 2.94 10.97 -9.31
C LYS A 24 4.03 9.92 -9.50
N ALA A 25 3.71 8.65 -9.22
CA ALA A 25 4.65 7.54 -9.39
C ALA A 25 5.05 7.37 -10.86
N ALA A 26 4.12 7.57 -11.79
CA ALA A 26 4.37 7.46 -13.22
C ALA A 26 5.43 8.46 -13.70
N LYS A 27 5.52 9.63 -13.06
CA LYS A 27 6.53 10.64 -13.41
C LYS A 27 7.96 10.18 -13.11
N SER A 28 8.12 9.18 -12.25
CA SER A 28 9.43 8.60 -11.92
C SER A 28 9.83 7.46 -12.86
N THR A 29 8.98 7.11 -13.84
CA THR A 29 9.27 6.03 -14.77
C THR A 29 10.30 6.49 -15.79
N THR A 30 11.34 5.67 -15.96
CA THR A 30 12.44 5.89 -16.91
C THR A 30 12.57 4.65 -17.78
N ASP A 31 13.41 4.73 -18.82
CA ASP A 31 13.68 3.55 -19.65
C ASP A 31 14.30 2.41 -18.84
N PHE A 32 15.06 2.76 -17.81
CA PHE A 32 15.69 1.75 -16.95
C PHE A 32 14.67 0.98 -16.13
N ASN A 33 13.72 1.67 -15.49
CA ASN A 33 12.78 1.02 -14.55
C ASN A 33 11.44 0.63 -15.17
N ARG A 34 11.16 1.03 -16.43
CA ARG A 34 9.88 0.73 -17.08
C ARG A 34 9.55 -0.76 -17.10
N PRO A 35 10.46 -1.68 -17.47
CA PRO A 35 10.15 -3.11 -17.45
C PRO A 35 9.76 -3.60 -16.07
N PHE A 36 10.36 -3.05 -15.01
CA PHE A 36 10.02 -3.41 -13.64
C PHE A 36 8.64 -2.86 -13.26
N GLN A 37 8.31 -1.64 -13.66
CA GLN A 37 6.98 -1.06 -13.42
C GLN A 37 5.89 -1.87 -14.13
N GLU A 38 6.17 -2.33 -15.36
CA GLU A 38 5.25 -3.19 -16.10
C GLU A 38 5.06 -4.53 -15.38
N LEU A 39 6.12 -5.11 -14.84
CA LEU A 39 6.06 -6.34 -14.06
C LEU A 39 5.20 -6.17 -12.81
N ILE A 40 5.35 -5.07 -12.11
CA ILE A 40 4.55 -4.75 -10.92
C ILE A 40 3.06 -4.67 -11.30
N ALA A 41 2.73 -3.96 -12.37
CA ALA A 41 1.34 -3.83 -12.82
C ALA A 41 0.74 -5.18 -13.20
N GLU A 42 1.50 -6.01 -13.89
CA GLU A 42 1.05 -7.32 -14.36
C GLU A 42 0.91 -8.33 -13.22
N TYR A 43 1.92 -8.45 -12.35
CA TYR A 43 1.95 -9.48 -11.31
C TYR A 43 1.29 -9.04 -10.01
N VAL A 44 1.66 -7.89 -9.49
CA VAL A 44 1.13 -7.46 -8.19
C VAL A 44 -0.34 -7.12 -8.32
N TRP A 45 -0.67 -6.23 -9.24
CA TRP A 45 -2.02 -5.72 -9.36
C TRP A 45 -2.90 -6.57 -10.28
N GLY A 46 -2.35 -7.00 -11.42
CA GLY A 46 -3.10 -7.80 -12.39
C GLY A 46 -3.34 -9.23 -11.93
N THR A 47 -2.36 -9.86 -11.30
CA THR A 47 -2.45 -11.27 -10.90
C THR A 47 -2.84 -11.44 -9.44
N LEU A 48 -2.15 -10.78 -8.50
CA LEU A 48 -2.39 -11.03 -7.08
C LEU A 48 -3.62 -10.27 -6.56
N TRP A 49 -3.65 -8.95 -6.73
CA TRP A 49 -4.69 -8.12 -6.14
C TRP A 49 -6.06 -8.33 -6.76
N SER A 50 -6.12 -8.87 -7.98
CA SER A 50 -7.38 -9.21 -8.65
C SER A 50 -7.96 -10.55 -8.21
N ARG A 51 -7.23 -11.35 -7.43
CA ARG A 51 -7.72 -12.64 -6.96
C ARG A 51 -8.87 -12.45 -5.96
N PRO A 52 -9.96 -13.22 -6.09
CA PRO A 52 -11.12 -13.06 -5.21
C PRO A 52 -10.97 -13.72 -3.83
N GLY A 53 -9.86 -14.39 -3.57
CA GLY A 53 -9.64 -15.13 -2.31
C GLY A 53 -9.62 -14.26 -1.06
N LEU A 54 -9.14 -13.03 -1.18
CA LEU A 54 -9.17 -12.03 -0.10
C LEU A 54 -9.62 -10.70 -0.70
N ASP A 55 -10.35 -9.91 0.06
CA ASP A 55 -10.73 -8.57 -0.38
C ASP A 55 -9.54 -7.60 -0.27
N HIS A 56 -9.68 -6.42 -0.86
CA HIS A 56 -8.60 -5.43 -0.91
C HIS A 56 -8.23 -4.93 0.48
N ARG A 57 -9.22 -4.75 1.36
CA ARG A 57 -8.99 -4.34 2.74
C ARG A 57 -8.08 -5.35 3.45
N THR A 58 -8.40 -6.63 3.36
CA THR A 58 -7.61 -7.70 4.00
C THR A 58 -6.19 -7.75 3.44
N ARG A 59 -6.03 -7.64 2.12
CA ARG A 59 -4.69 -7.62 1.51
C ARG A 59 -3.85 -6.44 2.01
N ALA A 60 -4.47 -5.28 2.16
CA ALA A 60 -3.78 -4.10 2.69
C ALA A 60 -3.36 -4.29 4.15
N LEU A 61 -4.21 -4.90 4.98
CA LEU A 61 -3.87 -5.19 6.38
C LEU A 61 -2.67 -6.14 6.48
N ILE A 62 -2.64 -7.18 5.62
CA ILE A 62 -1.51 -8.09 5.54
C ILE A 62 -0.24 -7.33 5.17
N ASN A 63 -0.31 -6.47 4.14
CA ASN A 63 0.85 -5.71 3.70
C ASN A 63 1.35 -4.74 4.78
N LEU A 64 0.46 -4.09 5.52
CA LEU A 64 0.88 -3.22 6.61
C LEU A 64 1.70 -3.99 7.65
N GLY A 65 1.27 -5.20 8.01
CA GLY A 65 2.02 -6.04 8.94
C GLY A 65 3.34 -6.53 8.36
N VAL A 66 3.32 -7.06 7.13
CA VAL A 66 4.53 -7.59 6.47
C VAL A 66 5.58 -6.48 6.28
N LEU A 67 5.16 -5.33 5.76
CA LEU A 67 6.08 -4.22 5.48
C LEU A 67 6.63 -3.61 6.78
N THR A 68 5.83 -3.57 7.84
CA THR A 68 6.28 -3.15 9.16
C THR A 68 7.35 -4.09 9.70
N ALA A 69 7.10 -5.40 9.62
CA ALA A 69 8.07 -6.41 10.07
C ALA A 69 9.39 -6.32 9.32
N LEU A 70 9.34 -5.99 8.03
CA LEU A 70 10.53 -5.84 7.18
C LEU A 70 11.21 -4.47 7.32
N GLY A 71 10.64 -3.54 8.07
CA GLY A 71 11.18 -2.18 8.22
C GLY A 71 11.02 -1.30 6.98
N ARG A 72 10.04 -1.59 6.13
CA ARG A 72 9.81 -0.87 4.87
C ARG A 72 8.82 0.28 5.09
N THR A 73 9.25 1.29 5.81
CA THR A 73 8.37 2.40 6.20
C THR A 73 7.85 3.23 5.03
N ASP A 74 8.62 3.36 3.94
CA ASP A 74 8.15 4.07 2.75
C ASP A 74 6.93 3.37 2.14
N GLU A 75 6.96 2.05 2.07
CA GLU A 75 5.86 1.27 1.53
C GLU A 75 4.68 1.19 2.51
N VAL A 76 4.95 1.17 3.82
CA VAL A 76 3.89 1.32 4.84
C VAL A 76 3.11 2.62 4.59
N LYS A 77 3.83 3.71 4.33
CA LYS A 77 3.23 5.00 4.05
C LYS A 77 2.28 4.95 2.85
N ILE A 78 2.62 4.20 1.80
CA ILE A 78 1.77 4.03 0.61
C ILE A 78 0.42 3.44 1.00
N TYR A 79 0.42 2.34 1.77
CA TYR A 79 -0.83 1.68 2.17
C TYR A 79 -1.63 2.48 3.19
N LEU A 80 -0.98 3.28 4.02
CA LEU A 80 -1.68 4.22 4.89
C LEU A 80 -2.40 5.29 4.08
N GLY A 81 -1.77 5.78 3.02
CA GLY A 81 -2.41 6.71 2.09
C GLY A 81 -3.58 6.09 1.33
N ALA A 82 -3.49 4.81 1.01
CA ALA A 82 -4.53 4.06 0.31
C ALA A 82 -5.71 3.66 1.21
N ALA A 83 -5.52 3.65 2.52
CA ALA A 83 -6.49 3.12 3.47
C ALA A 83 -7.92 3.67 3.29
N PRO A 84 -8.14 4.98 3.10
CA PRO A 84 -9.50 5.49 2.88
C PRO A 84 -10.19 4.92 1.64
N ASN A 85 -9.42 4.53 0.61
CA ASN A 85 -9.98 4.03 -0.65
C ASN A 85 -10.53 2.61 -0.52
N ILE A 86 -10.09 1.85 0.48
CA ILE A 86 -10.37 0.42 0.59
C ILE A 86 -10.93 0.03 1.96
N GLY A 87 -11.42 1.02 2.71
CA GLY A 87 -12.12 0.76 3.97
C GLY A 87 -11.24 0.31 5.13
N VAL A 88 -9.97 0.68 5.14
CA VAL A 88 -9.07 0.43 6.26
C VAL A 88 -9.18 1.62 7.22
N SER A 89 -9.63 1.38 8.45
CA SER A 89 -9.76 2.41 9.46
C SER A 89 -8.46 2.63 10.22
N ARG A 90 -8.39 3.74 10.96
CA ARG A 90 -7.23 4.00 11.85
C ARG A 90 -7.16 2.98 12.97
N GLU A 91 -8.31 2.51 13.44
CA GLU A 91 -8.38 1.43 14.42
C GLU A 91 -7.83 0.12 13.86
N ASP A 92 -8.13 -0.19 12.59
CA ASP A 92 -7.54 -1.35 11.91
C ASP A 92 -6.03 -1.26 11.89
N VAL A 93 -5.49 -0.10 11.52
CA VAL A 93 -4.04 0.14 11.49
C VAL A 93 -3.44 -0.07 12.88
N GLN A 94 -4.04 0.51 13.91
CA GLN A 94 -3.60 0.36 15.28
C GLN A 94 -3.51 -1.12 15.68
N GLU A 95 -4.55 -1.89 15.39
CA GLU A 95 -4.58 -3.31 15.73
C GLU A 95 -3.51 -4.11 14.98
N VAL A 96 -3.30 -3.84 13.68
CA VAL A 96 -2.26 -4.50 12.91
C VAL A 96 -0.87 -4.21 13.49
N LEU A 97 -0.60 -2.94 13.83
CA LEU A 97 0.71 -2.54 14.34
C LEU A 97 0.96 -3.09 15.75
N MET A 98 -0.07 -3.13 16.60
CA MET A 98 0.05 -3.74 17.92
C MET A 98 0.35 -5.23 17.84
N GLN A 99 -0.35 -5.95 16.97
CA GLN A 99 -0.10 -7.37 16.75
C GLN A 99 1.31 -7.60 16.20
N THR A 100 1.74 -6.81 15.22
CA THR A 100 3.09 -6.89 14.65
C THR A 100 4.16 -6.64 15.72
N ALA A 101 3.93 -5.70 16.64
CA ALA A 101 4.84 -5.42 17.75
C ALA A 101 5.10 -6.66 18.60
N ILE A 102 4.06 -7.44 18.87
CA ILE A 102 4.18 -8.65 19.71
C ILE A 102 4.93 -9.75 18.97
N TYR A 103 4.62 -9.97 17.69
CA TYR A 103 5.19 -11.10 16.95
C TYR A 103 6.52 -10.79 16.26
N CYS A 104 6.79 -9.52 15.95
CA CYS A 104 7.96 -9.13 15.14
C CYS A 104 8.89 -8.12 15.84
N GLY A 105 8.48 -7.57 16.99
CA GLY A 105 9.33 -6.68 17.78
C GLY A 105 8.79 -5.23 17.87
N ILE A 106 8.97 -4.66 19.04
CA ILE A 106 8.52 -3.28 19.37
C ILE A 106 9.18 -2.24 18.46
N PRO A 107 10.51 -2.28 18.19
CA PRO A 107 11.14 -1.23 17.38
C PRO A 107 10.56 -1.12 15.96
N ALA A 108 10.26 -2.24 15.30
CA ALA A 108 9.67 -2.23 13.96
C ALA A 108 8.29 -1.56 13.98
N ALA A 109 7.45 -1.93 14.94
CA ALA A 109 6.12 -1.35 15.07
C ALA A 109 6.19 0.14 15.44
N LEU A 110 7.16 0.53 16.26
CA LEU A 110 7.33 1.93 16.66
C LEU A 110 7.59 2.83 15.45
N ASP A 111 8.43 2.40 14.52
CA ASP A 111 8.69 3.14 13.28
C ASP A 111 7.41 3.33 12.47
N SER A 112 6.59 2.28 12.35
CA SER A 112 5.33 2.35 11.62
C SER A 112 4.28 3.22 12.33
N PHE A 113 4.24 3.20 13.67
CA PHE A 113 3.37 4.11 14.41
C PHE A 113 3.72 5.57 14.16
N ARG A 114 5.01 5.90 14.08
CA ARG A 114 5.44 7.26 13.75
C ARG A 114 5.01 7.67 12.36
N VAL A 115 5.20 6.79 11.38
CA VAL A 115 4.76 7.04 10.00
C VAL A 115 3.24 7.19 9.93
N ALA A 116 2.50 6.33 10.62
CA ALA A 116 1.04 6.38 10.64
C ALA A 116 0.55 7.71 11.24
N GLN A 117 1.14 8.16 12.34
CA GLN A 117 0.76 9.43 12.95
C GLN A 117 1.01 10.59 11.99
N GLN A 118 2.13 10.58 11.29
CA GLN A 118 2.45 11.60 10.29
C GLN A 118 1.41 11.64 9.17
N VAL A 119 1.06 10.48 8.61
CA VAL A 119 0.07 10.39 7.52
C VAL A 119 -1.29 10.85 8.01
N PHE A 120 -1.71 10.44 9.22
CA PHE A 120 -3.00 10.85 9.78
C PHE A 120 -3.07 12.36 10.00
N ASN A 121 -1.98 12.96 10.49
CA ASN A 121 -1.89 14.42 10.67
C ASN A 121 -2.01 15.15 9.33
N GLU A 122 -1.35 14.64 8.29
CA GLU A 122 -1.43 15.22 6.94
C GLU A 122 -2.85 15.11 6.37
N GLN A 123 -3.49 13.95 6.55
CA GLN A 123 -4.87 13.73 6.10
C GLN A 123 -5.84 14.67 6.82
N ASP A 124 -5.66 14.85 8.11
CA ASP A 124 -6.52 15.73 8.91
C ASP A 124 -6.34 17.19 8.51
N ALA A 125 -5.11 17.61 8.20
CA ALA A 125 -4.82 18.96 7.73
C ALA A 125 -5.49 19.27 6.38
N GLN A 126 -5.59 18.27 5.50
CA GLN A 126 -6.23 18.43 4.19
C GLN A 126 -7.75 18.58 4.28
N LYS A 127 -8.37 18.17 5.38
CA LYS A 127 -9.82 18.29 5.59
C LYS A 127 -10.25 19.68 6.05
N THR A 128 -9.31 20.51 6.44
CA THR A 128 -9.57 21.88 6.87
C THR A 128 -9.19 22.86 5.76
#